data_fdfa606cead0e88e512a76c2f15a95fe
#
_entry.id   fdfa606cead0e88e512a76c2f15a95fe
#
_cell.length_a   1.000
_cell.length_b   1.000
_cell.length_c   1.000
_cell.angle_alpha   90.00
_cell.angle_beta   90.00
_cell.angle_gamma   90.00
#
_symmetry.space_group_name_H-M   'P 1'
#
loop_
_entity.id
_entity.type
_entity.pdbx_description
1 polymer ?
#
loop_
_entity_poly.entity_id
_entity_poly.type
_entity_poly.pdbx_seq_one_letter_code
_entity_poly.pdbx_strand_id
1 'polypeptide(L)'
;MKFYILCDIEGVASLTCWDEARSANACYAPMAQEMALEAAAAARGLFSGGADEVVIEDMHGDGCNIDCALLPRDARLLRGITHDIVGLTGIFDESYDGMLMVGFHDAASAPGNPTSHTMVSSRIFRLTVNGALWGEFEMYAHAAAYRGVPTLFASGDEGMCAAAARTVPGLLTVPTKSGHGYGVLTKTPELVREEIEGMMAEAVAAAKTAVPPALPEHFHVEVTYVHHYDAYGCSHYPGASLISPTTVAFDADDYGDVLRFFYFVI
;
A
#
# COMPACT_ATOMS: atom_id res chain seq x y z
N MET A 1 20.75 -2.94 9.44
CA MET A 1 19.44 -2.26 9.34
C MET A 1 18.44 -3.23 8.76
N LYS A 2 17.21 -3.17 9.24
CA LYS A 2 16.13 -4.10 8.88
C LYS A 2 15.01 -3.34 8.17
N PHE A 3 14.60 -3.78 6.99
CA PHE A 3 13.58 -3.13 6.18
C PHE A 3 12.40 -4.04 5.87
N TYR A 4 11.23 -3.43 5.78
CA TYR A 4 9.99 -4.10 5.41
C TYR A 4 9.46 -3.53 4.09
N ILE A 5 9.15 -4.41 3.14
CA ILE A 5 8.60 -4.05 1.84
C ILE A 5 7.19 -4.62 1.74
N LEU A 6 6.20 -3.74 1.63
CA LEU A 6 4.84 -4.12 1.23
C LEU A 6 4.75 -4.12 -0.29
N CYS A 7 4.22 -5.18 -0.87
CA CYS A 7 4.07 -5.30 -2.33
C CYS A 7 2.62 -5.48 -2.72
N ASP A 8 2.21 -4.70 -3.73
CA ASP A 8 0.92 -4.80 -4.37
C ASP A 8 1.11 -4.89 -5.89
N ILE A 9 0.04 -5.20 -6.65
CA ILE A 9 0.17 -5.47 -8.09
C ILE A 9 -0.38 -4.34 -8.95
N GLU A 10 -1.42 -3.62 -8.52
CA GLU A 10 -2.14 -2.67 -9.37
C GLU A 10 -1.30 -1.47 -9.80
N GLY A 11 -0.27 -1.13 -9.03
CA GLY A 11 0.66 -0.04 -9.34
C GLY A 11 1.90 -0.46 -10.11
N VAL A 12 2.17 -1.75 -10.38
CA VAL A 12 3.36 -2.18 -11.11
C VAL A 12 3.34 -1.68 -12.56
N ALA A 13 4.52 -1.61 -13.17
CA ALA A 13 4.66 -1.21 -14.56
C ALA A 13 3.77 -2.08 -15.48
N SER A 14 3.14 -1.44 -16.46
CA SER A 14 2.31 -2.04 -17.51
C SER A 14 0.93 -2.54 -17.09
N LEU A 15 0.64 -2.85 -15.83
CA LEU A 15 -0.69 -3.28 -15.42
C LEU A 15 -1.73 -2.18 -15.74
N THR A 16 -2.80 -2.54 -16.43
CA THR A 16 -3.79 -1.60 -16.97
C THR A 16 -5.22 -1.92 -16.54
N CYS A 17 -5.56 -3.18 -16.33
CA CYS A 17 -6.95 -3.59 -16.07
C CYS A 17 -7.06 -4.71 -15.03
N TRP A 18 -8.28 -4.88 -14.51
CA TRP A 18 -8.58 -5.88 -13.48
C TRP A 18 -8.27 -7.32 -13.86
N ASP A 19 -8.33 -7.65 -15.18
CA ASP A 19 -8.04 -9.00 -15.61
C ASP A 19 -6.56 -9.36 -15.43
N GLU A 20 -5.70 -8.35 -15.46
CA GLU A 20 -4.25 -8.49 -15.22
C GLU A 20 -3.89 -8.57 -13.73
N ALA A 21 -4.79 -8.12 -12.84
CA ALA A 21 -4.60 -8.17 -11.39
C ALA A 21 -5.24 -9.39 -10.72
N ARG A 22 -6.02 -10.22 -11.43
CA ARG A 22 -6.78 -11.33 -10.85
C ARG A 22 -6.22 -12.69 -11.25
N SER A 23 -5.83 -13.50 -10.28
CA SER A 23 -5.20 -14.82 -10.46
C SER A 23 -6.02 -15.82 -11.29
N ALA A 24 -7.34 -15.63 -11.40
CA ALA A 24 -8.20 -16.48 -12.23
C ALA A 24 -8.04 -16.23 -13.74
N ASN A 25 -7.39 -15.14 -14.16
CA ASN A 25 -7.29 -14.72 -15.56
C ASN A 25 -5.95 -15.09 -16.19
N ALA A 26 -5.98 -15.42 -17.50
CA ALA A 26 -4.78 -15.86 -18.22
C ALA A 26 -3.69 -14.76 -18.37
N CYS A 27 -4.08 -13.47 -18.32
CA CYS A 27 -3.15 -12.33 -18.42
C CYS A 27 -2.52 -11.92 -17.08
N TYR A 28 -2.89 -12.56 -15.98
CA TYR A 28 -2.37 -12.28 -14.64
C TYR A 28 -0.89 -12.64 -14.45
N ALA A 29 -0.46 -13.81 -14.94
CA ALA A 29 0.88 -14.34 -14.63
C ALA A 29 2.05 -13.39 -14.98
N PRO A 30 2.04 -12.66 -16.12
CA PRO A 30 3.08 -11.68 -16.40
C PRO A 30 3.14 -10.54 -15.39
N MET A 31 1.98 -10.09 -14.85
CA MET A 31 1.93 -8.99 -13.87
C MET A 31 2.32 -9.44 -12.47
N ALA A 32 1.95 -10.66 -12.07
CA ALA A 32 2.46 -11.26 -10.83
C ALA A 32 3.99 -11.45 -10.88
N GLN A 33 4.52 -11.82 -12.04
CA GLN A 33 5.96 -11.87 -12.25
C GLN A 33 6.60 -10.48 -12.15
N GLU A 34 5.98 -9.44 -12.73
CA GLU A 34 6.51 -8.08 -12.64
C GLU A 34 6.48 -7.55 -11.21
N MET A 35 5.39 -7.78 -10.46
CA MET A 35 5.32 -7.49 -9.03
C MET A 35 6.49 -8.11 -8.26
N ALA A 36 6.79 -9.39 -8.50
CA ALA A 36 7.92 -10.08 -7.87
C ALA A 36 9.27 -9.46 -8.28
N LEU A 37 9.44 -9.04 -9.53
CA LEU A 37 10.68 -8.46 -10.03
C LEU A 37 10.91 -7.02 -9.53
N GLU A 38 9.86 -6.21 -9.39
CA GLU A 38 9.94 -4.88 -8.76
C GLU A 38 10.29 -5.00 -7.27
N ALA A 39 9.65 -5.94 -6.55
CA ALA A 39 10.00 -6.27 -5.16
C ALA A 39 11.46 -6.74 -5.03
N ALA A 40 11.91 -7.58 -5.97
CA ALA A 40 13.29 -8.06 -6.01
C ALA A 40 14.29 -6.93 -6.26
N ALA A 41 13.96 -5.96 -7.11
CA ALA A 41 14.77 -4.79 -7.39
C ALA A 41 14.95 -3.92 -6.12
N ALA A 42 13.87 -3.65 -5.40
CA ALA A 42 13.93 -2.95 -4.12
C ALA A 42 14.81 -3.70 -3.11
N ALA A 43 14.63 -5.02 -2.96
CA ALA A 43 15.41 -5.80 -2.03
C ALA A 43 16.90 -5.86 -2.39
N ARG A 44 17.26 -6.02 -3.70
CA ARG A 44 18.67 -5.97 -4.14
C ARG A 44 19.32 -4.62 -3.83
N GLY A 45 18.60 -3.53 -4.13
CA GLY A 45 19.10 -2.18 -3.87
C GLY A 45 19.29 -1.92 -2.38
N LEU A 46 18.37 -2.38 -1.50
CA LEU A 46 18.51 -2.30 -0.04
C LEU A 46 19.75 -3.06 0.46
N PHE A 47 19.95 -4.31 0.02
CA PHE A 47 21.16 -5.07 0.39
C PHE A 47 22.43 -4.40 -0.11
N SER A 48 22.44 -3.91 -1.35
CA SER A 48 23.57 -3.16 -1.91
C SER A 48 23.84 -1.85 -1.14
N GLY A 49 22.80 -1.23 -0.60
CA GLY A 49 22.86 -0.04 0.25
C GLY A 49 23.29 -0.31 1.69
N GLY A 50 23.43 -1.59 2.10
CA GLY A 50 23.88 -2.01 3.43
C GLY A 50 22.78 -2.44 4.39
N ALA A 51 21.62 -2.88 3.90
CA ALA A 51 20.62 -3.54 4.72
C ALA A 51 21.13 -4.92 5.17
N ASP A 52 20.86 -5.28 6.43
CA ASP A 52 21.20 -6.59 7.00
C ASP A 52 20.05 -7.59 6.84
N GLU A 53 18.81 -7.12 6.87
CA GLU A 53 17.60 -7.92 6.77
C GLU A 53 16.55 -7.19 5.91
N VAL A 54 15.93 -7.91 4.99
CA VAL A 54 14.81 -7.43 4.16
C VAL A 54 13.69 -8.47 4.22
N VAL A 55 12.53 -8.03 4.66
CA VAL A 55 11.28 -8.79 4.62
C VAL A 55 10.38 -8.19 3.57
N ILE A 56 9.83 -9.02 2.70
CA ILE A 56 8.87 -8.67 1.66
C ILE A 56 7.53 -9.28 2.07
N GLU A 57 6.47 -8.53 2.05
CA GLU A 57 5.10 -9.01 2.25
C GLU A 57 4.32 -8.87 0.95
N ASP A 58 3.73 -9.97 0.53
CA ASP A 58 2.78 -10.03 -0.58
C ASP A 58 1.40 -9.67 -0.06
N MET A 59 0.89 -8.49 -0.44
CA MET A 59 -0.36 -7.95 0.08
C MET A 59 -1.52 -8.04 -0.90
N HIS A 60 -1.25 -8.36 -2.18
CA HIS A 60 -2.28 -8.40 -3.19
C HIS A 60 -3.22 -9.61 -3.00
N GLY A 61 -4.52 -9.36 -2.91
CA GLY A 61 -5.54 -10.39 -2.86
C GLY A 61 -5.38 -11.36 -1.68
N ASP A 62 -4.99 -12.61 -1.97
CA ASP A 62 -4.75 -13.65 -0.95
C ASP A 62 -3.31 -13.70 -0.43
N GLY A 63 -2.43 -12.81 -0.89
CA GLY A 63 -1.02 -12.77 -0.50
C GLY A 63 -0.20 -13.91 -1.07
N CYS A 64 -0.60 -14.50 -2.19
CA CYS A 64 0.04 -15.69 -2.77
C CYS A 64 0.55 -15.47 -4.20
N ASN A 65 0.91 -14.25 -4.57
CA ASN A 65 1.22 -13.83 -5.93
C ASN A 65 2.71 -13.90 -6.26
N ILE A 66 3.59 -13.57 -5.32
CA ILE A 66 5.03 -13.50 -5.52
C ILE A 66 5.63 -14.91 -5.59
N ASP A 67 6.36 -15.19 -6.69
CA ASP A 67 7.22 -16.37 -6.77
C ASP A 67 8.54 -16.11 -6.03
N CYS A 68 8.72 -16.79 -4.91
CA CYS A 68 9.91 -16.69 -4.07
C CYS A 68 11.22 -16.97 -4.82
N ALA A 69 11.18 -17.75 -5.91
CA ALA A 69 12.36 -18.06 -6.71
C ALA A 69 12.94 -16.84 -7.46
N LEU A 70 12.14 -15.76 -7.62
CA LEU A 70 12.56 -14.52 -8.25
C LEU A 70 13.23 -13.53 -7.28
N LEU A 71 13.12 -13.77 -5.97
CA LEU A 71 13.65 -12.89 -4.95
C LEU A 71 15.13 -13.12 -4.67
N PRO A 72 15.87 -12.09 -4.19
CA PRO A 72 17.24 -12.27 -3.71
C PRO A 72 17.31 -13.35 -2.63
N ARG A 73 18.39 -14.16 -2.66
CA ARG A 73 18.59 -15.31 -1.77
C ARG A 73 18.36 -15.01 -0.28
N ASP A 74 18.81 -13.82 0.17
CA ASP A 74 18.81 -13.46 1.58
C ASP A 74 17.56 -12.67 2.01
N ALA A 75 16.64 -12.38 1.08
CA ALA A 75 15.34 -11.81 1.38
C ALA A 75 14.40 -12.87 1.99
N ARG A 76 13.50 -12.43 2.84
CA ARG A 76 12.40 -13.26 3.36
C ARG A 76 11.09 -12.82 2.77
N LEU A 77 10.21 -13.74 2.46
CA LEU A 77 8.86 -13.49 1.96
C LEU A 77 7.83 -13.91 3.02
N LEU A 78 7.02 -12.96 3.46
CA LEU A 78 5.77 -13.24 4.13
C LEU A 78 4.70 -13.43 3.06
N ARG A 79 4.13 -14.61 3.01
CA ARG A 79 3.19 -15.04 1.98
C ARG A 79 1.89 -15.52 2.62
N GLY A 80 0.78 -15.04 2.11
CA GLY A 80 -0.56 -15.25 2.69
C GLY A 80 -0.92 -14.16 3.72
N ILE A 81 -2.22 -13.87 3.82
CA ILE A 81 -2.72 -12.85 4.73
C ILE A 81 -2.74 -13.36 6.17
N THR A 82 -2.07 -12.66 7.07
CA THR A 82 -1.96 -13.06 8.49
C THR A 82 -3.19 -12.74 9.32
N HIS A 83 -4.08 -11.87 8.84
CA HIS A 83 -5.25 -11.38 9.57
C HIS A 83 -4.90 -10.67 10.90
N ASP A 84 -3.76 -9.99 10.96
CA ASP A 84 -3.39 -9.17 12.12
C ASP A 84 -4.14 -7.84 12.11
N ILE A 85 -4.93 -7.60 13.17
CA ILE A 85 -5.73 -6.39 13.32
C ILE A 85 -4.86 -5.14 13.50
N VAL A 86 -3.77 -5.26 14.26
CA VAL A 86 -3.00 -4.08 14.73
C VAL A 86 -2.04 -3.57 13.67
N GLY A 87 -1.64 -4.42 12.74
CA GLY A 87 -0.62 -4.07 11.76
C GLY A 87 -1.15 -3.85 10.36
N LEU A 88 -2.25 -4.48 9.97
CA LEU A 88 -2.58 -4.70 8.55
C LEU A 88 -1.40 -5.32 7.75
N THR A 89 -0.27 -5.47 8.38
CA THR A 89 1.06 -5.73 7.83
C THR A 89 1.72 -6.94 8.49
N GLY A 90 0.95 -7.96 8.77
CA GLY A 90 1.47 -9.28 9.15
C GLY A 90 2.39 -9.28 10.38
N ILE A 91 3.71 -9.36 10.16
CA ILE A 91 4.72 -9.46 11.21
C ILE A 91 5.48 -8.15 11.46
N PHE A 92 4.97 -7.03 10.96
CA PHE A 92 5.61 -5.72 11.08
C PHE A 92 5.55 -5.19 12.52
N ASP A 93 6.69 -4.74 13.04
CA ASP A 93 6.83 -4.19 14.38
C ASP A 93 7.85 -3.04 14.44
N GLU A 94 8.07 -2.50 15.63
CA GLU A 94 8.99 -1.40 15.88
C GLU A 94 10.48 -1.73 15.69
N SER A 95 10.84 -2.98 15.38
CA SER A 95 12.24 -3.39 15.15
C SER A 95 12.75 -3.05 13.74
N TYR A 96 11.86 -2.59 12.85
CA TYR A 96 12.25 -2.18 11.50
C TYR A 96 12.79 -0.75 11.48
N ASP A 97 13.83 -0.51 10.68
CA ASP A 97 14.42 0.81 10.47
C ASP A 97 13.67 1.62 9.39
N GLY A 98 12.83 0.95 8.59
CA GLY A 98 12.03 1.62 7.57
C GLY A 98 11.09 0.68 6.83
N MET A 99 9.99 1.27 6.34
CA MET A 99 9.00 0.61 5.49
C MET A 99 9.06 1.18 4.07
N LEU A 100 8.89 0.31 3.09
CA LEU A 100 8.79 0.63 1.67
C LEU A 100 7.51 0.04 1.10
N MET A 101 6.91 0.70 0.12
CA MET A 101 5.72 0.23 -0.59
C MET A 101 6.01 0.13 -2.08
N VAL A 102 5.81 -1.02 -2.69
CA VAL A 102 6.12 -1.30 -4.09
C VAL A 102 4.87 -1.74 -4.83
N GLY A 103 4.59 -1.13 -5.98
CA GLY A 103 3.45 -1.48 -6.82
C GLY A 103 2.10 -0.99 -6.30
N PHE A 104 2.06 0.06 -5.47
CA PHE A 104 0.84 0.65 -4.93
C PHE A 104 0.09 1.48 -5.96
N HIS A 105 -1.18 1.74 -5.72
CA HIS A 105 -2.10 2.40 -6.64
C HIS A 105 -2.88 3.53 -5.97
N ASP A 106 -3.51 4.38 -6.78
CA ASP A 106 -4.31 5.50 -6.31
C ASP A 106 -5.59 5.04 -5.59
N ALA A 107 -6.10 5.88 -4.71
CA ALA A 107 -7.24 5.61 -3.85
C ALA A 107 -8.55 5.38 -4.62
N ALA A 108 -9.50 4.70 -4.01
CA ALA A 108 -10.87 4.61 -4.51
C ALA A 108 -11.43 6.00 -4.80
N SER A 109 -12.08 6.17 -5.94
CA SER A 109 -12.60 7.44 -6.50
C SER A 109 -11.55 8.45 -6.97
N ALA A 110 -10.26 8.12 -6.97
CA ALA A 110 -9.21 8.94 -7.59
C ALA A 110 -8.98 8.52 -9.05
N PRO A 111 -8.51 9.44 -9.93
CA PRO A 111 -8.42 9.20 -11.37
C PRO A 111 -7.06 8.66 -11.84
N GLY A 112 -6.11 8.39 -10.95
CA GLY A 112 -4.71 8.14 -11.30
C GLY A 112 -4.43 6.80 -11.97
N ASN A 113 -5.35 5.81 -11.84
CA ASN A 113 -5.19 4.47 -12.39
C ASN A 113 -6.57 3.87 -12.71
N PRO A 114 -6.78 3.16 -13.84
CA PRO A 114 -8.02 2.45 -14.12
C PRO A 114 -8.42 1.41 -13.06
N THR A 115 -7.46 0.91 -12.29
CA THR A 115 -7.67 -0.03 -11.18
C THR A 115 -7.64 0.64 -9.79
N SER A 116 -7.71 1.98 -9.71
CA SER A 116 -7.78 2.72 -8.44
C SER A 116 -8.90 2.21 -7.55
N HIS A 117 -8.57 1.85 -6.32
CA HIS A 117 -9.52 1.32 -5.33
C HIS A 117 -8.96 1.51 -3.91
N THR A 118 -9.67 1.00 -2.90
CA THR A 118 -9.17 0.92 -1.54
C THR A 118 -9.65 -0.40 -0.96
N MET A 119 -8.74 -1.34 -0.75
CA MET A 119 -8.91 -2.70 -0.23
C MET A 119 -9.86 -3.57 -1.08
N VAL A 120 -11.16 -3.29 -1.08
CA VAL A 120 -12.16 -4.09 -1.78
C VAL A 120 -12.88 -3.26 -2.83
N SER A 121 -12.41 -3.31 -4.08
CA SER A 121 -12.89 -2.50 -5.21
C SER A 121 -14.40 -2.60 -5.47
N SER A 122 -15.02 -3.76 -5.19
CA SER A 122 -16.46 -3.95 -5.35
C SER A 122 -17.30 -3.42 -4.20
N ARG A 123 -16.68 -3.03 -3.10
CA ARG A 123 -17.37 -2.66 -1.86
C ARG A 123 -17.12 -1.20 -1.46
N ILE A 124 -15.88 -0.74 -1.52
CA ILE A 124 -15.49 0.60 -1.07
C ILE A 124 -15.48 1.57 -2.26
N PHE A 125 -16.32 2.59 -2.20
CA PHE A 125 -16.34 3.68 -3.18
C PHE A 125 -15.36 4.80 -2.80
N ARG A 126 -15.27 5.13 -1.50
CA ARG A 126 -14.41 6.21 -1.01
C ARG A 126 -14.09 6.03 0.47
N LEU A 127 -12.85 6.30 0.84
CA LEU A 127 -12.40 6.42 2.22
C LEU A 127 -11.84 7.82 2.45
N THR A 128 -12.30 8.50 3.50
CA THR A 128 -11.69 9.76 3.94
C THR A 128 -11.35 9.69 5.42
N VAL A 129 -10.26 10.34 5.79
CA VAL A 129 -9.87 10.56 7.19
C VAL A 129 -9.59 12.04 7.39
N ASN A 130 -10.26 12.65 8.34
CA ASN A 130 -10.20 14.10 8.59
C ASN A 130 -10.47 14.94 7.33
N GLY A 131 -11.37 14.45 6.46
CA GLY A 131 -11.75 15.08 5.20
C GLY A 131 -10.78 14.89 4.04
N ALA A 132 -9.60 14.30 4.26
CA ALA A 132 -8.65 13.95 3.20
C ALA A 132 -8.99 12.58 2.60
N LEU A 133 -8.85 12.43 1.28
CA LEU A 133 -8.98 11.14 0.61
C LEU A 133 -7.81 10.24 1.00
N TRP A 134 -8.10 9.02 1.44
CA TRP A 134 -7.12 8.00 1.78
C TRP A 134 -7.24 6.80 0.85
N GLY A 135 -6.09 6.31 0.44
CA GLY A 135 -5.89 5.00 -0.17
C GLY A 135 -5.15 4.07 0.78
N GLU A 136 -4.69 2.97 0.24
CA GLU A 136 -3.94 1.96 0.98
C GLU A 136 -2.57 2.48 1.43
N PHE A 137 -1.94 3.36 0.61
CA PHE A 137 -0.69 4.00 1.02
C PHE A 137 -0.84 4.74 2.35
N GLU A 138 -1.88 5.60 2.48
CA GLU A 138 -2.10 6.37 3.71
C GLU A 138 -2.38 5.44 4.90
N MET A 139 -3.18 4.38 4.69
CA MET A 139 -3.49 3.41 5.75
C MET A 139 -2.22 2.76 6.30
N TYR A 140 -1.34 2.29 5.43
CA TYR A 140 -0.10 1.61 5.83
C TYR A 140 0.99 2.56 6.32
N ALA A 141 1.11 3.75 5.73
CA ALA A 141 2.07 4.76 6.21
C ALA A 141 1.75 5.21 7.65
N HIS A 142 0.45 5.37 7.97
CA HIS A 142 0.03 5.68 9.34
C HIS A 142 0.16 4.47 10.26
N ALA A 143 -0.02 3.24 9.78
CA ALA A 143 0.26 2.03 10.56
C ALA A 143 1.75 1.91 10.92
N ALA A 144 2.64 2.24 9.97
CA ALA A 144 4.08 2.30 10.24
C ALA A 144 4.42 3.40 11.25
N ALA A 145 3.85 4.60 11.10
CA ALA A 145 4.02 5.70 12.03
C ALA A 145 3.51 5.34 13.45
N TYR A 146 2.40 4.61 13.56
CA TYR A 146 1.87 4.11 14.83
C TYR A 146 2.86 3.15 15.54
N ARG A 147 3.68 2.42 14.76
CA ARG A 147 4.77 1.58 15.28
C ARG A 147 6.09 2.34 15.45
N GLY A 148 6.12 3.65 15.18
CA GLY A 148 7.34 4.45 15.26
C GLY A 148 8.33 4.22 14.12
N VAL A 149 7.90 3.58 13.01
CA VAL A 149 8.74 3.25 11.87
C VAL A 149 8.46 4.22 10.70
N PRO A 150 9.48 4.85 10.10
CA PRO A 150 9.28 5.75 8.97
C PRO A 150 8.98 4.98 7.67
N THR A 151 8.07 5.52 6.86
CA THR A 151 7.92 5.12 5.45
C THR A 151 8.91 5.91 4.60
N LEU A 152 9.75 5.22 3.82
CA LEU A 152 10.90 5.80 3.14
C LEU A 152 10.75 5.87 1.64
N PHE A 153 9.95 4.98 1.06
CA PHE A 153 9.86 4.83 -0.39
C PHE A 153 8.47 4.33 -0.80
N ALA A 154 8.02 4.77 -1.98
CA ALA A 154 6.87 4.18 -2.66
C ALA A 154 7.07 4.14 -4.18
N SER A 155 6.62 3.05 -4.82
CA SER A 155 6.44 2.98 -6.27
C SER A 155 5.00 2.62 -6.62
N GLY A 156 4.53 3.14 -7.76
CA GLY A 156 3.17 2.91 -8.21
C GLY A 156 2.72 3.94 -9.23
N ASP A 157 1.42 4.13 -9.42
CA ASP A 157 0.96 5.15 -10.35
C ASP A 157 1.29 6.58 -9.87
N GLU A 158 1.33 7.52 -10.84
CA GLU A 158 1.71 8.92 -10.58
C GLU A 158 0.78 9.61 -9.57
N GLY A 159 -0.52 9.28 -9.60
CA GLY A 159 -1.53 9.84 -8.68
C GLY A 159 -1.23 9.44 -7.24
N MET A 160 -1.02 8.15 -7.00
CA MET A 160 -0.62 7.60 -5.69
C MET A 160 0.71 8.20 -5.23
N CYS A 161 1.76 8.22 -6.07
CA CYS A 161 3.05 8.80 -5.70
C CYS A 161 2.93 10.28 -5.28
N ALA A 162 2.11 11.06 -6.00
CA ALA A 162 1.86 12.46 -5.67
C ALA A 162 1.08 12.64 -4.34
N ALA A 163 0.13 11.75 -4.04
CA ALA A 163 -0.59 11.74 -2.76
C ALA A 163 0.34 11.32 -1.61
N ALA A 164 1.11 10.27 -1.82
CA ALA A 164 2.08 9.74 -0.87
C ALA A 164 3.13 10.78 -0.44
N ALA A 165 3.67 11.53 -1.39
CA ALA A 165 4.64 12.61 -1.11
C ALA A 165 4.06 13.78 -0.29
N ARG A 166 2.72 13.99 -0.36
CA ARG A 166 2.03 14.97 0.52
C ARG A 166 1.82 14.41 1.92
N THR A 167 1.55 13.12 2.03
CA THR A 167 1.30 12.42 3.31
C THR A 167 2.61 12.24 4.09
N VAL A 168 3.69 11.91 3.39
CA VAL A 168 5.03 11.71 4.00
C VAL A 168 6.04 12.66 3.32
N PRO A 169 6.29 13.85 3.88
CA PRO A 169 7.27 14.78 3.34
C PRO A 169 8.68 14.18 3.27
N GLY A 170 9.30 14.24 2.10
CA GLY A 170 10.63 13.68 1.86
C GLY A 170 10.62 12.21 1.44
N LEU A 171 9.44 11.62 1.21
CA LEU A 171 9.30 10.27 0.66
C LEU A 171 9.98 10.17 -0.72
N LEU A 172 10.77 9.15 -0.91
CA LEU A 172 11.30 8.79 -2.23
C LEU A 172 10.20 8.09 -3.04
N THR A 173 10.02 8.47 -4.30
CA THR A 173 8.98 7.87 -5.14
C THR A 173 9.46 7.51 -6.54
N VAL A 174 8.95 6.40 -7.07
CA VAL A 174 9.12 5.98 -8.48
C VAL A 174 7.74 5.82 -9.10
N PRO A 175 7.27 6.84 -9.87
CA PRO A 175 6.07 6.68 -10.68
C PRO A 175 6.31 5.67 -11.82
N THR A 176 5.47 4.64 -11.89
CA THR A 176 5.54 3.58 -12.90
C THR A 176 4.73 3.90 -14.15
N LYS A 177 3.60 4.56 -13.95
CA LYS A 177 2.60 4.89 -14.99
C LYS A 177 1.71 6.05 -14.58
N SER A 178 0.99 6.64 -15.56
CA SER A 178 -0.11 7.59 -15.32
C SER A 178 -1.38 7.16 -16.03
N GLY A 179 -2.54 7.33 -15.37
CA GLY A 179 -3.84 6.97 -15.90
C GLY A 179 -4.39 8.01 -16.88
N HIS A 180 -5.02 7.54 -17.96
CA HIS A 180 -5.70 8.35 -18.96
C HIS A 180 -7.06 7.74 -19.30
N GLY A 181 -8.08 8.00 -18.48
CA GLY A 181 -9.36 7.32 -18.56
C GLY A 181 -9.23 5.84 -18.26
N TYR A 182 -9.52 4.96 -19.21
CA TYR A 182 -9.37 3.51 -19.06
C TYR A 182 -8.01 2.98 -19.56
N GLY A 183 -7.10 3.84 -19.95
CA GLY A 183 -5.74 3.47 -20.38
C GLY A 183 -4.69 4.01 -19.45
N VAL A 184 -3.45 3.54 -19.61
CA VAL A 184 -2.27 4.02 -18.89
C VAL A 184 -1.14 4.37 -19.87
N LEU A 185 -0.40 5.42 -19.54
CA LEU A 185 0.91 5.68 -20.13
C LEU A 185 1.94 5.14 -19.14
N THR A 186 2.59 4.04 -19.49
CA THR A 186 3.51 3.32 -18.62
C THR A 186 4.97 3.47 -19.05
N LYS A 187 5.88 3.46 -18.09
CA LYS A 187 7.29 3.16 -18.33
C LYS A 187 7.47 1.68 -18.67
N THR A 188 8.60 1.33 -19.27
CA THR A 188 8.94 -0.09 -19.47
C THR A 188 9.27 -0.73 -18.10
N PRO A 189 8.92 -2.00 -17.90
CA PRO A 189 9.23 -2.72 -16.65
C PRO A 189 10.73 -2.67 -16.28
N GLU A 190 11.61 -2.80 -17.25
CA GLU A 190 13.06 -2.74 -17.05
C GLU A 190 13.49 -1.40 -16.44
N LEU A 191 13.02 -0.27 -17.02
CA LEU A 191 13.33 1.07 -16.50
C LEU A 191 12.82 1.26 -15.07
N VAL A 192 11.61 0.80 -14.78
CA VAL A 192 11.03 0.91 -13.43
C VAL A 192 11.86 0.15 -12.42
N ARG A 193 12.27 -1.08 -12.72
CA ARG A 193 13.13 -1.87 -11.83
C ARG A 193 14.50 -1.23 -11.60
N GLU A 194 15.10 -0.62 -12.64
CA GLU A 194 16.36 0.12 -12.52
C GLU A 194 16.21 1.36 -11.61
N GLU A 195 15.13 2.13 -11.79
CA GLU A 195 14.83 3.30 -10.95
C GLU A 195 14.57 2.91 -9.49
N ILE A 196 13.81 1.84 -9.24
CA ILE A 196 13.55 1.32 -7.89
C ILE A 196 14.88 0.92 -7.23
N GLU A 197 15.66 0.04 -7.88
CA GLU A 197 16.93 -0.45 -7.34
C GLU A 197 17.90 0.70 -7.06
N GLY A 198 17.98 1.68 -7.97
CA GLY A 198 18.87 2.84 -7.87
C GLY A 198 18.57 3.77 -6.69
N MET A 199 17.31 3.87 -6.26
CA MET A 199 16.91 4.73 -5.12
C MET A 199 17.17 4.12 -3.75
N MET A 200 17.42 2.83 -3.65
CA MET A 200 17.48 2.15 -2.35
C MET A 200 18.67 2.56 -1.48
N ALA A 201 19.80 2.93 -2.06
CA ALA A 201 20.92 3.45 -1.28
C ALA A 201 20.56 4.78 -0.54
N GLU A 202 19.74 5.61 -1.18
CA GLU A 202 19.21 6.84 -0.57
C GLU A 202 18.20 6.51 0.53
N ALA A 203 17.32 5.52 0.32
CA ALA A 203 16.36 5.04 1.31
C ALA A 203 17.08 4.51 2.57
N VAL A 204 18.15 3.70 2.40
CA VAL A 204 18.98 3.21 3.52
C VAL A 204 19.67 4.38 4.25
N ALA A 205 20.14 5.38 3.52
CA ALA A 205 20.72 6.56 4.15
C ALA A 205 19.69 7.39 4.91
N ALA A 206 18.50 7.58 4.33
CA ALA A 206 17.40 8.32 4.94
C ALA A 206 16.90 7.65 6.24
N ALA A 207 16.86 6.33 6.31
CA ALA A 207 16.43 5.57 7.49
C ALA A 207 17.19 5.96 8.78
N LYS A 208 18.42 6.44 8.67
CA LYS A 208 19.24 6.84 9.84
C LYS A 208 18.72 8.10 10.54
N THR A 209 17.95 8.92 9.86
CA THR A 209 17.51 10.22 10.36
C THR A 209 16.03 10.48 10.15
N ALA A 210 15.36 9.63 9.38
CA ALA A 210 13.93 9.75 9.14
C ALA A 210 13.15 9.58 10.44
N VAL A 211 12.12 10.42 10.59
CA VAL A 211 11.17 10.34 11.69
C VAL A 211 9.81 10.09 11.06
N PRO A 212 9.04 9.11 11.56
CA PRO A 212 7.70 8.89 11.04
C PRO A 212 6.85 10.17 11.23
N PRO A 213 5.88 10.42 10.34
CA PRO A 213 4.99 11.56 10.49
C PRO A 213 4.23 11.47 11.83
N ALA A 214 3.99 12.63 12.45
CA ALA A 214 3.15 12.69 13.64
C ALA A 214 1.73 12.24 13.29
N LEU A 215 1.17 11.35 14.09
CA LEU A 215 -0.22 10.96 13.92
C LEU A 215 -1.15 12.08 14.38
N PRO A 216 -2.31 12.27 13.73
CA PRO A 216 -3.37 13.15 14.25
C PRO A 216 -3.77 12.76 15.68
N GLU A 217 -4.11 13.74 16.51
CA GLU A 217 -4.66 13.51 17.85
C GLU A 217 -6.09 12.97 17.80
N HIS A 218 -6.78 13.17 16.66
CA HIS A 218 -8.14 12.71 16.42
C HIS A 218 -8.32 12.28 14.98
N PHE A 219 -9.03 11.17 14.77
CA PHE A 219 -9.36 10.59 13.50
C PHE A 219 -10.88 10.58 13.30
N HIS A 220 -11.36 11.37 12.37
CA HIS A 220 -12.73 11.27 11.84
C HIS A 220 -12.68 10.50 10.53
N VAL A 221 -13.14 9.26 10.56
CA VAL A 221 -13.11 8.33 9.42
C VAL A 221 -14.48 8.25 8.77
N GLU A 222 -14.56 8.42 7.46
CA GLU A 222 -15.77 8.15 6.70
C GLU A 222 -15.50 7.10 5.63
N VAL A 223 -16.25 6.01 5.65
CA VAL A 223 -16.24 4.96 4.62
C VAL A 223 -17.53 5.04 3.81
N THR A 224 -17.41 5.37 2.54
CA THR A 224 -18.53 5.33 1.59
C THR A 224 -18.48 4.04 0.80
N TYR A 225 -19.55 3.29 0.86
CA TYR A 225 -19.72 2.00 0.18
C TYR A 225 -20.41 2.15 -1.18
N VAL A 226 -20.16 1.22 -2.07
CA VAL A 226 -20.89 1.11 -3.34
C VAL A 226 -22.38 0.78 -3.09
N HIS A 227 -22.65 -0.03 -2.07
CA HIS A 227 -23.99 -0.48 -1.76
C HIS A 227 -24.46 -0.07 -0.35
N HIS A 228 -25.70 0.40 -0.25
CA HIS A 228 -26.27 0.87 1.02
C HIS A 228 -26.38 -0.22 2.11
N TYR A 229 -26.54 -1.49 1.72
CA TYR A 229 -26.63 -2.60 2.66
C TYR A 229 -25.28 -2.91 3.33
N ASP A 230 -24.16 -2.66 2.67
CA ASP A 230 -22.83 -2.74 3.28
C ASP A 230 -22.66 -1.68 4.35
N ALA A 231 -23.01 -0.42 4.04
CA ALA A 231 -23.00 0.67 5.01
C ALA A 231 -23.92 0.38 6.21
N TYR A 232 -25.12 -0.14 5.96
CA TYR A 232 -26.04 -0.53 7.03
C TYR A 232 -25.43 -1.59 7.95
N GLY A 233 -24.86 -2.66 7.37
CA GLY A 233 -24.19 -3.72 8.14
C GLY A 233 -23.02 -3.19 8.97
N CYS A 234 -22.14 -2.41 8.37
CA CYS A 234 -20.94 -1.86 9.02
C CYS A 234 -21.26 -0.78 10.07
N SER A 235 -22.41 -0.10 9.95
CA SER A 235 -22.83 0.89 10.96
C SER A 235 -23.14 0.28 12.34
N HIS A 236 -23.23 -1.03 12.44
CA HIS A 236 -23.36 -1.76 13.71
C HIS A 236 -22.04 -1.99 14.44
N TYR A 237 -20.91 -1.63 13.84
CA TYR A 237 -19.63 -1.64 14.56
C TYR A 237 -19.71 -0.68 15.76
N PRO A 238 -19.25 -1.06 16.97
CA PRO A 238 -19.34 -0.22 18.16
C PRO A 238 -18.68 1.15 17.95
N GLY A 239 -19.44 2.22 18.15
CA GLY A 239 -18.98 3.59 17.95
C GLY A 239 -19.17 4.12 16.52
N ALA A 240 -19.52 3.27 15.55
CA ALA A 240 -19.81 3.72 14.19
C ALA A 240 -21.22 4.31 14.06
N SER A 241 -21.40 5.19 13.10
CA SER A 241 -22.66 5.87 12.80
C SER A 241 -22.97 5.86 11.31
N LEU A 242 -24.20 5.53 10.93
CA LEU A 242 -24.68 5.66 9.55
C LEU A 242 -25.05 7.12 9.29
N ILE A 243 -24.19 7.89 8.59
CA ILE A 243 -24.37 9.31 8.31
C ILE A 243 -25.08 9.60 6.99
N SER A 244 -25.11 8.63 6.09
CA SER A 244 -25.89 8.63 4.85
C SER A 244 -26.31 7.19 4.50
N PRO A 245 -27.18 6.97 3.51
CA PRO A 245 -27.53 5.60 3.10
C PRO A 245 -26.33 4.72 2.72
N THR A 246 -25.22 5.30 2.32
CA THR A 246 -24.02 4.58 1.86
C THR A 246 -22.75 4.92 2.64
N THR A 247 -22.81 5.79 3.66
CA THR A 247 -21.60 6.23 4.37
C THR A 247 -21.70 5.95 5.87
N VAL A 248 -20.67 5.33 6.40
CA VAL A 248 -20.45 5.11 7.83
C VAL A 248 -19.34 6.01 8.31
N ALA A 249 -19.54 6.68 9.44
CA ALA A 249 -18.53 7.47 10.14
C ALA A 249 -18.11 6.79 11.43
N PHE A 250 -16.84 6.97 11.80
CA PHE A 250 -16.24 6.51 13.04
C PHE A 250 -15.20 7.51 13.55
N ASP A 251 -15.23 7.81 14.83
CA ASP A 251 -14.31 8.73 15.49
C ASP A 251 -13.43 7.98 16.49
N ALA A 252 -12.12 8.28 16.49
CA ALA A 252 -11.15 7.70 17.40
C ALA A 252 -10.00 8.68 17.69
N ASP A 253 -9.39 8.54 18.88
CA ASP A 253 -8.19 9.30 19.30
C ASP A 253 -6.92 8.44 19.27
N ASP A 254 -7.06 7.15 18.93
CA ASP A 254 -5.96 6.19 18.80
C ASP A 254 -6.02 5.50 17.44
N TYR A 255 -4.90 5.45 16.73
CA TYR A 255 -4.86 4.83 15.39
C TYR A 255 -5.08 3.31 15.44
N GLY A 256 -4.75 2.65 16.53
CA GLY A 256 -5.05 1.23 16.73
C GLY A 256 -6.56 0.94 16.73
N ASP A 257 -7.39 1.88 17.20
CA ASP A 257 -8.86 1.77 17.10
C ASP A 257 -9.34 1.99 15.65
N VAL A 258 -8.70 2.89 14.89
CA VAL A 258 -8.94 3.06 13.45
C VAL A 258 -8.58 1.78 12.69
N LEU A 259 -7.42 1.17 12.95
CA LEU A 259 -7.01 -0.09 12.34
C LEU A 259 -8.00 -1.22 12.65
N ARG A 260 -8.47 -1.29 13.89
CA ARG A 260 -9.51 -2.26 14.27
C ARG A 260 -10.83 -2.00 13.55
N PHE A 261 -11.23 -0.73 13.42
CA PHE A 261 -12.40 -0.35 12.63
C PHE A 261 -12.25 -0.81 11.18
N PHE A 262 -11.14 -0.47 10.51
CA PHE A 262 -10.85 -0.90 9.14
C PHE A 262 -10.95 -2.41 8.98
N TYR A 263 -10.36 -3.18 9.87
CA TYR A 263 -10.36 -4.64 9.80
C TYR A 263 -11.77 -5.27 9.74
N PHE A 264 -12.74 -4.66 10.40
CA PHE A 264 -14.11 -5.20 10.46
C PHE A 264 -15.06 -4.60 9.43
N VAL A 265 -14.76 -3.46 8.84
CA VAL A 265 -15.72 -2.70 8.03
C VAL A 265 -15.29 -2.49 6.57
N ILE A 266 -14.01 -2.65 6.27
CA ILE A 266 -13.49 -2.53 4.89
C ILE A 266 -13.41 -3.85 4.15
#